data_213d3a3a647e139476bedb1aa154967c
#
_entry.id   213d3a3a647e139476bedb1aa154967c
#
_cell.length_a   1.000
_cell.length_b   1.000
_cell.length_c   1.000
_cell.angle_alpha   90.00
_cell.angle_beta   90.00
_cell.angle_gamma   90.00
#
_symmetry.space_group_name_H-M   'P 1'
#
loop_
_entity.id
_entity.type
_entity.pdbx_description
1 polymer ?
#
loop_
_entity_poly.entity_id
_entity_poly.type
_entity_poly.pdbx_seq_one_letter_code
_entity_poly.pdbx_strand_id
1 'polypeptide(L)'
;MEAIYQIEKRHQNCAGHKKVTAILNNENGKNQEIPEYTFSFDFRINIKRVRRIMRKHGIKADVRQKKRSRKKEQQQYQEDNLLERKFIQIAPNLVWVSDTTELTYGRNNKVRLHVVLDLYGRYALSYHISPTETAEAAIEAFKRAAKQAGTFAPMIHTDRGAAYTSKDFNNYLTSNNSKHSLSAPGTPADNAVIEHYWGDFKYIWMVHHSHPQTLAELKDLVKQGVEYFNTVEISSKRNNLTAEDFRNEAV
;
A
#
# COMPACT_ATOMS: atom_id res chain seq x y z
N MET A 1 6.97 4.45 -28.50
CA MET A 1 6.16 3.25 -28.18
C MET A 1 6.92 2.34 -27.24
N GLU A 2 8.12 1.95 -27.59
CA GLU A 2 8.97 1.07 -26.77
C GLU A 2 9.05 1.52 -25.30
N ALA A 3 9.34 2.79 -25.06
CA ALA A 3 9.38 3.35 -23.70
C ALA A 3 8.09 3.12 -22.89
N ILE A 4 6.92 3.18 -23.54
CA ILE A 4 5.64 2.89 -22.86
C ILE A 4 5.55 1.41 -22.49
N TYR A 5 5.97 0.51 -23.37
CA TYR A 5 5.96 -0.92 -23.08
C TYR A 5 6.93 -1.29 -21.96
N GLN A 6 8.13 -0.68 -21.89
CA GLN A 6 9.08 -0.88 -20.79
C GLN A 6 8.46 -0.46 -19.44
N ILE A 7 7.77 0.69 -19.42
CA ILE A 7 7.05 1.16 -18.23
C ILE A 7 5.92 0.20 -17.86
N GLU A 8 5.07 -0.19 -18.82
CA GLU A 8 3.96 -1.10 -18.57
C GLU A 8 4.46 -2.46 -18.05
N LYS A 9 5.52 -3.01 -18.64
CA LYS A 9 6.15 -4.26 -18.19
C LYS A 9 6.59 -4.16 -16.72
N ARG A 10 7.29 -3.08 -16.36
CA ARG A 10 7.78 -2.87 -14.98
C ARG A 10 6.63 -2.66 -13.98
N HIS A 11 5.56 -2.01 -14.41
CA HIS A 11 4.38 -1.72 -13.59
C HIS A 11 3.22 -2.71 -13.84
N GLN A 12 3.51 -3.90 -14.35
CA GLN A 12 2.56 -5.02 -14.48
C GLN A 12 1.30 -4.66 -15.28
N ASN A 13 1.46 -3.85 -16.32
CA ASN A 13 0.38 -3.28 -17.12
C ASN A 13 -0.64 -2.45 -16.33
N CYS A 14 -0.27 -1.97 -15.14
CA CYS A 14 -1.15 -1.18 -14.27
C CYS A 14 -0.84 0.33 -14.28
N ALA A 15 0.07 0.78 -15.16
CA ALA A 15 0.43 2.20 -15.25
C ALA A 15 -0.54 2.97 -16.15
N GLY A 16 -1.40 3.81 -15.57
CA GLY A 16 -2.27 4.71 -16.34
C GLY A 16 -1.48 5.85 -17.00
N HIS A 17 -2.08 6.49 -18.03
CA HIS A 17 -1.41 7.52 -18.82
C HIS A 17 -0.76 8.66 -18.01
N LYS A 18 -1.27 9.00 -16.82
CA LYS A 18 -0.64 9.99 -15.92
C LYS A 18 0.69 9.50 -15.38
N LYS A 19 0.72 8.27 -14.85
CA LYS A 19 1.93 7.62 -14.31
C LYS A 19 2.95 7.41 -15.42
N VAL A 20 2.53 6.89 -16.57
CA VAL A 20 3.38 6.75 -17.75
C VAL A 20 4.00 8.09 -18.16
N THR A 21 3.21 9.19 -18.15
CA THR A 21 3.74 10.52 -18.51
C THR A 21 4.77 11.00 -17.49
N ALA A 22 4.53 10.81 -16.20
CA ALA A 22 5.47 11.20 -15.15
C ALA A 22 6.82 10.48 -15.30
N ILE A 23 6.79 9.17 -15.56
CA ILE A 23 7.98 8.36 -15.77
C ILE A 23 8.72 8.78 -17.06
N LEU A 24 8.00 8.96 -18.17
CA LEU A 24 8.60 9.40 -19.44
C LEU A 24 9.30 10.76 -19.33
N ASN A 25 8.79 11.64 -18.48
CA ASN A 25 9.38 12.95 -18.20
C ASN A 25 10.44 12.93 -17.09
N ASN A 26 10.77 11.77 -16.57
CA ASN A 26 11.71 11.62 -15.44
C ASN A 26 11.35 12.52 -14.24
N GLU A 27 10.05 12.66 -13.93
CA GLU A 27 9.60 13.51 -12.83
C GLU A 27 10.05 13.01 -11.45
N ASN A 28 10.48 11.75 -11.36
CA ASN A 28 11.08 11.14 -10.17
C ASN A 28 12.63 11.29 -10.11
N GLY A 29 13.26 11.82 -11.18
CA GLY A 29 14.71 11.98 -11.27
C GLY A 29 15.54 10.70 -11.39
N LYS A 30 14.90 9.52 -11.46
CA LYS A 30 15.56 8.21 -11.30
C LYS A 30 15.53 7.28 -12.51
N ASN A 31 15.02 7.73 -13.65
CA ASN A 31 14.92 6.82 -14.83
C ASN A 31 16.27 6.25 -15.27
N GLN A 32 17.37 6.98 -15.08
CA GLN A 32 18.72 6.51 -15.45
C GLN A 32 19.25 5.43 -14.49
N GLU A 33 18.71 5.35 -13.28
CA GLU A 33 19.07 4.36 -12.26
C GLU A 33 18.29 3.03 -12.43
N ILE A 34 17.34 3.00 -13.38
CA ILE A 34 16.46 1.85 -13.63
C ILE A 34 17.01 1.10 -14.86
N PRO A 35 17.64 -0.08 -14.68
CA PRO A 35 18.29 -0.81 -15.78
C PRO A 35 17.33 -1.19 -16.92
N GLU A 36 16.05 -1.37 -16.62
CA GLU A 36 15.02 -1.73 -17.60
C GLU A 36 14.62 -0.56 -18.49
N TYR A 37 14.97 0.68 -18.14
CA TYR A 37 14.64 1.85 -18.95
C TYR A 37 15.77 2.22 -19.88
N THR A 38 15.56 2.03 -21.17
CA THR A 38 16.54 2.37 -22.23
C THR A 38 16.18 3.66 -22.96
N PHE A 39 15.26 4.46 -22.41
CA PHE A 39 14.81 5.71 -23.03
C PHE A 39 15.25 6.93 -22.23
N SER A 40 15.58 7.99 -22.97
CA SER A 40 15.77 9.33 -22.43
C SER A 40 15.20 10.33 -23.43
N PHE A 41 14.59 11.40 -22.96
CA PHE A 41 14.04 12.46 -23.79
C PHE A 41 14.53 13.81 -23.29
N ASP A 42 15.00 14.62 -24.20
CA ASP A 42 15.47 16.01 -24.00
C ASP A 42 14.34 17.04 -24.02
N PHE A 43 13.10 16.57 -24.21
CA PHE A 43 11.91 17.41 -24.27
C PHE A 43 10.79 16.85 -23.39
N ARG A 44 9.95 17.73 -22.87
CA ARG A 44 8.79 17.34 -22.05
C ARG A 44 7.68 16.74 -22.90
N ILE A 45 7.23 15.54 -22.52
CA ILE A 45 6.18 14.82 -23.20
C ILE A 45 4.81 15.20 -22.61
N ASN A 46 3.90 15.66 -23.49
CA ASN A 46 2.57 16.07 -23.06
C ASN A 46 1.67 14.85 -22.78
N ILE A 47 0.95 14.89 -21.66
CA ILE A 47 0.00 13.85 -21.24
C ILE A 47 -1.05 13.50 -22.29
N LYS A 48 -1.50 14.49 -23.08
CA LYS A 48 -2.47 14.26 -24.16
C LYS A 48 -1.87 13.38 -25.27
N ARG A 49 -0.55 13.54 -25.55
CA ARG A 49 0.19 12.71 -26.50
C ARG A 49 0.28 11.27 -26.01
N VAL A 50 0.65 11.05 -24.77
CA VAL A 50 0.72 9.70 -24.15
C VAL A 50 -0.65 9.02 -24.21
N ARG A 51 -1.71 9.69 -23.75
CA ARG A 51 -3.07 9.16 -23.78
C ARG A 51 -3.52 8.77 -25.18
N ARG A 52 -3.20 9.58 -26.20
CA ARG A 52 -3.52 9.29 -27.60
C ARG A 52 -2.78 8.05 -28.11
N ILE A 53 -1.50 7.93 -27.79
CA ILE A 53 -0.66 6.78 -28.19
C ILE A 53 -1.18 5.50 -27.53
N MET A 54 -1.37 5.50 -26.21
CA MET A 54 -1.91 4.35 -25.47
C MET A 54 -3.25 3.89 -26.06
N ARG A 55 -4.17 4.85 -26.33
CA ARG A 55 -5.47 4.53 -26.97
C ARG A 55 -5.30 3.92 -28.36
N LYS A 56 -4.43 4.50 -29.20
CA LYS A 56 -4.19 4.02 -30.57
C LYS A 56 -3.67 2.57 -30.60
N HIS A 57 -2.91 2.19 -29.61
CA HIS A 57 -2.30 0.86 -29.51
C HIS A 57 -3.03 -0.10 -28.54
N GLY A 58 -4.23 0.29 -28.10
CA GLY A 58 -5.05 -0.57 -27.23
C GLY A 58 -4.50 -0.76 -25.80
N ILE A 59 -3.48 0.04 -25.41
CA ILE A 59 -2.88 -0.06 -24.08
C ILE A 59 -3.83 0.58 -23.06
N LYS A 60 -4.33 -0.24 -22.15
CA LYS A 60 -5.18 0.18 -21.03
C LYS A 60 -4.56 -0.34 -19.75
N ALA A 61 -4.45 0.54 -18.74
CA ALA A 61 -4.02 0.10 -17.44
C ALA A 61 -5.01 -0.92 -16.86
N ASP A 62 -4.49 -2.06 -16.43
CA ASP A 62 -5.27 -3.10 -15.77
C ASP A 62 -5.43 -2.70 -14.29
N VAL A 63 -6.51 -1.99 -14.01
CA VAL A 63 -6.81 -1.47 -12.68
C VAL A 63 -8.22 -1.84 -12.27
N ARG A 64 -8.41 -2.02 -10.97
CA ARG A 64 -9.71 -2.32 -10.39
C ARG A 64 -10.77 -1.31 -10.84
N GLN A 65 -11.83 -1.81 -11.48
CA GLN A 65 -13.00 -0.99 -11.76
C GLN A 65 -13.77 -0.72 -10.46
N LYS A 66 -14.03 0.56 -10.16
CA LYS A 66 -14.87 0.93 -9.00
C LYS A 66 -16.27 0.33 -9.17
N LYS A 67 -16.65 -0.62 -8.31
CA LYS A 67 -18.05 -0.96 -8.13
C LYS A 67 -18.77 0.27 -7.56
N ARG A 68 -19.88 0.69 -8.17
CA ARG A 68 -20.72 1.77 -7.64
C ARG A 68 -21.20 1.35 -6.25
N SER A 69 -20.67 1.99 -5.21
CA SER A 69 -21.15 1.77 -3.85
C SER A 69 -22.49 2.51 -3.68
N ARG A 70 -23.50 1.81 -3.21
CA ARG A 70 -24.71 2.45 -2.70
C ARG A 70 -24.34 3.12 -1.39
N LYS A 71 -24.57 4.45 -1.27
CA LYS A 71 -24.45 5.18 0.00
C LYS A 71 -25.37 4.53 1.04
N LYS A 72 -24.80 3.96 2.09
CA LYS A 72 -25.52 3.64 3.33
C LYS A 72 -25.27 4.77 4.34
N GLU A 73 -26.33 5.16 5.01
CA GLU A 73 -26.38 6.26 5.98
C GLU A 73 -25.40 6.06 7.12
N GLN A 74 -24.75 7.16 7.47
CA GLN A 74 -23.84 7.26 8.61
C GLN A 74 -24.67 7.49 9.88
N GLN A 75 -24.58 6.59 10.84
CA GLN A 75 -24.97 6.85 12.23
C GLN A 75 -23.77 6.64 13.16
N GLN A 76 -23.44 7.76 13.81
CA GLN A 76 -22.84 7.97 15.13
C GLN A 76 -22.04 6.82 15.78
N TYR A 77 -20.71 7.01 15.81
CA TYR A 77 -19.82 6.69 16.94
C TYR A 77 -18.49 7.41 16.70
N GLN A 78 -18.34 8.62 17.26
CA GLN A 78 -17.17 9.49 17.08
C GLN A 78 -16.10 9.32 18.17
N GLU A 79 -16.40 8.67 19.28
CA GLU A 79 -15.55 8.76 20.48
C GLU A 79 -14.20 8.02 20.42
N ASP A 80 -14.01 7.09 19.46
CA ASP A 80 -12.76 6.31 19.37
C ASP A 80 -11.93 6.59 18.11
N ASN A 81 -12.40 7.42 17.18
CA ASN A 81 -11.67 7.74 15.95
C ASN A 81 -10.82 9.00 16.12
N LEU A 82 -9.67 8.85 16.76
CA LEU A 82 -8.72 9.95 17.00
C LEU A 82 -8.04 10.45 15.72
N LEU A 83 -7.95 9.61 14.69
CA LEU A 83 -7.34 9.97 13.41
C LEU A 83 -8.23 10.94 12.61
N GLU A 84 -9.56 10.83 12.72
CA GLU A 84 -10.52 11.71 12.04
C GLU A 84 -10.26 11.86 10.53
N ARG A 85 -9.79 10.79 9.87
CA ARG A 85 -9.42 10.78 8.45
C ARG A 85 -8.28 11.76 8.07
N LYS A 86 -7.50 12.21 9.04
CA LYS A 86 -6.30 13.03 8.78
C LYS A 86 -5.17 12.14 8.21
N PHE A 87 -5.37 11.63 7.00
CA PHE A 87 -4.47 10.66 6.37
C PHE A 87 -3.19 11.29 5.79
N ILE A 88 -3.07 12.60 5.77
CA ILE A 88 -1.87 13.30 5.36
C ILE A 88 -1.07 13.62 6.62
N GLN A 89 0.12 13.07 6.71
CA GLN A 89 1.03 13.29 7.83
C GLN A 89 2.19 14.18 7.38
N ILE A 90 2.75 14.94 8.31
CA ILE A 90 3.83 15.91 8.05
C ILE A 90 5.23 15.30 8.19
N ALA A 91 5.33 14.15 8.83
CA ALA A 91 6.60 13.46 9.06
C ALA A 91 6.38 11.94 9.19
N PRO A 92 7.43 11.13 8.95
CA PRO A 92 7.40 9.69 9.19
C PRO A 92 7.14 9.33 10.64
N ASN A 93 6.55 8.16 10.85
CA ASN A 93 6.33 7.56 12.17
C ASN A 93 5.42 8.33 13.14
N LEU A 94 4.58 9.25 12.65
CA LEU A 94 3.58 9.91 13.50
C LEU A 94 2.32 9.06 13.67
N VAL A 95 1.88 8.40 12.62
CA VAL A 95 0.70 7.52 12.63
C VAL A 95 0.98 6.29 11.79
N TRP A 96 0.84 5.12 12.39
CA TRP A 96 0.81 3.87 11.65
C TRP A 96 -0.61 3.34 11.54
N VAL A 97 -0.94 2.78 10.39
CA VAL A 97 -2.20 2.07 10.18
C VAL A 97 -1.93 0.60 9.96
N SER A 98 -2.83 -0.24 10.47
CA SER A 98 -2.72 -1.69 10.30
C SER A 98 -4.07 -2.30 10.01
N ASP A 99 -4.04 -3.34 9.22
CA ASP A 99 -5.19 -4.17 8.90
C ASP A 99 -4.72 -5.57 8.49
N THR A 100 -5.66 -6.50 8.45
CA THR A 100 -5.40 -7.89 8.11
C THR A 100 -6.19 -8.29 6.87
N THR A 101 -5.56 -9.03 5.98
CA THR A 101 -6.24 -9.60 4.83
C THR A 101 -6.02 -11.11 4.72
N GLU A 102 -6.99 -11.82 4.17
CA GLU A 102 -6.86 -13.24 3.84
C GLU A 102 -6.16 -13.39 2.49
N LEU A 103 -5.18 -14.28 2.44
CA LEU A 103 -4.53 -14.79 1.24
C LEU A 103 -4.68 -16.30 1.16
N THR A 104 -4.63 -16.82 -0.07
CA THR A 104 -4.77 -18.26 -0.34
C THR A 104 -3.56 -18.81 -1.10
N TYR A 105 -3.28 -20.10 -0.91
CA TYR A 105 -2.26 -20.83 -1.66
C TYR A 105 -2.69 -22.30 -1.83
N GLY A 106 -2.09 -22.99 -2.81
CA GLY A 106 -2.49 -24.35 -3.16
C GLY A 106 -3.98 -24.41 -3.53
N ARG A 107 -4.65 -25.48 -3.19
CA ARG A 107 -6.07 -25.66 -3.56
C ARG A 107 -7.02 -24.79 -2.75
N ASN A 108 -6.83 -24.68 -1.41
CA ASN A 108 -7.74 -23.94 -0.52
C ASN A 108 -7.09 -23.54 0.82
N ASN A 109 -5.76 -23.57 0.93
CA ASN A 109 -5.11 -23.14 2.16
C ASN A 109 -5.24 -21.64 2.33
N LYS A 110 -5.49 -21.20 3.56
CA LYS A 110 -5.68 -19.80 3.90
C LYS A 110 -4.68 -19.37 4.96
N VAL A 111 -4.22 -18.14 4.83
CA VAL A 111 -3.43 -17.45 5.83
C VAL A 111 -3.89 -16.01 5.99
N ARG A 112 -3.50 -15.39 7.07
CA ARG A 112 -3.72 -13.97 7.37
C ARG A 112 -2.41 -13.21 7.13
N LEU A 113 -2.50 -12.17 6.35
CA LEU A 113 -1.40 -11.22 6.14
C LEU A 113 -1.73 -9.94 6.90
N HIS A 114 -0.95 -9.66 7.94
CA HIS A 114 -0.97 -8.40 8.70
C HIS A 114 0.05 -7.46 8.08
N VAL A 115 -0.30 -6.21 7.83
CA VAL A 115 0.62 -5.18 7.35
C VAL A 115 0.53 -3.96 8.25
N VAL A 116 1.67 -3.35 8.53
CA VAL A 116 1.77 -2.05 9.20
C VAL A 116 2.30 -1.04 8.20
N LEU A 117 1.48 -0.04 7.88
CA LEU A 117 1.84 1.07 7.01
C LEU A 117 2.11 2.33 7.83
N ASP A 118 3.18 3.03 7.51
CA ASP A 118 3.31 4.44 7.90
C ASP A 118 2.41 5.29 7.01
N LEU A 119 1.56 6.11 7.61
CA LEU A 119 0.71 7.04 6.85
C LEU A 119 1.52 8.06 6.05
N TYR A 120 2.71 8.43 6.54
CA TYR A 120 3.63 9.24 5.78
C TYR A 120 4.19 8.43 4.60
N GLY A 121 3.90 8.86 3.39
CA GLY A 121 4.30 8.16 2.18
C GLY A 121 3.62 6.81 1.92
N ARG A 122 2.83 6.28 2.86
CA ARG A 122 2.19 4.95 2.77
C ARG A 122 3.22 3.83 2.60
N TYR A 123 4.32 3.96 3.30
CA TYR A 123 5.40 2.98 3.31
C TYR A 123 5.03 1.77 4.18
N ALA A 124 5.11 0.57 3.63
CA ALA A 124 4.91 -0.65 4.38
C ALA A 124 6.14 -0.94 5.26
N LEU A 125 6.05 -0.62 6.54
CA LEU A 125 7.12 -0.82 7.52
C LEU A 125 7.37 -2.30 7.78
N SER A 126 6.31 -3.08 7.85
CA SER A 126 6.42 -4.51 8.11
C SER A 126 5.20 -5.27 7.64
N TYR A 127 5.37 -6.57 7.59
CA TYR A 127 4.28 -7.52 7.45
C TYR A 127 4.54 -8.79 8.26
N HIS A 128 3.46 -9.51 8.58
CA HIS A 128 3.50 -10.81 9.20
C HIS A 128 2.45 -11.73 8.59
N ILE A 129 2.83 -12.97 8.29
CA ILE A 129 1.92 -14.01 7.79
C ILE A 129 1.70 -15.02 8.89
N SER A 130 0.44 -15.23 9.26
CA SER A 130 0.01 -16.17 10.29
C SER A 130 -1.11 -17.08 9.79
N PRO A 131 -1.29 -18.28 10.36
CA PRO A 131 -2.41 -19.14 10.01
C PRO A 131 -3.77 -18.55 10.38
N THR A 132 -3.81 -17.77 11.46
CA THR A 132 -5.02 -17.21 12.05
C THR A 132 -4.83 -15.73 12.39
N GLU A 133 -5.95 -15.03 12.51
CA GLU A 133 -5.97 -13.62 12.93
C GLU A 133 -6.03 -13.55 14.46
N THR A 134 -4.89 -13.31 15.09
CA THR A 134 -4.75 -13.22 16.54
C THR A 134 -4.04 -11.94 16.97
N ALA A 135 -4.21 -11.58 18.25
CA ALA A 135 -3.51 -10.43 18.83
C ALA A 135 -1.98 -10.59 18.76
N GLU A 136 -1.47 -11.80 19.00
CA GLU A 136 -0.04 -12.11 18.94
C GLU A 136 0.51 -11.90 17.54
N ALA A 137 -0.23 -12.30 16.51
CA ALA A 137 0.19 -12.10 15.12
C ALA A 137 0.22 -10.61 14.75
N ALA A 138 -0.77 -9.84 15.20
CA ALA A 138 -0.79 -8.38 15.03
C ALA A 138 0.40 -7.75 15.77
N ILE A 139 0.62 -8.07 17.05
CA ILE A 139 1.74 -7.59 17.86
C ILE A 139 3.09 -7.90 17.19
N GLU A 140 3.24 -9.09 16.62
CA GLU A 140 4.47 -9.46 15.90
C GLU A 140 4.72 -8.56 14.68
N ALA A 141 3.68 -8.20 13.94
CA ALA A 141 3.82 -7.22 12.85
C ALA A 141 4.29 -5.87 13.37
N PHE A 142 3.74 -5.37 14.49
CA PHE A 142 4.15 -4.10 15.08
C PHE A 142 5.57 -4.13 15.67
N LYS A 143 6.01 -5.25 16.26
CA LYS A 143 7.41 -5.43 16.71
C LYS A 143 8.39 -5.29 15.56
N ARG A 144 8.07 -5.89 14.41
CA ARG A 144 8.88 -5.77 13.20
C ARG A 144 8.87 -4.34 12.65
N ALA A 145 7.71 -3.67 12.66
CA ALA A 145 7.60 -2.27 12.26
C ALA A 145 8.46 -1.36 13.14
N ALA A 146 8.40 -1.54 14.46
CA ALA A 146 9.20 -0.77 15.40
C ALA A 146 10.71 -1.00 15.21
N LYS A 147 11.11 -2.25 14.94
CA LYS A 147 12.50 -2.58 14.62
C LYS A 147 12.98 -1.91 13.34
N GLN A 148 12.14 -1.92 12.29
CA GLN A 148 12.45 -1.29 11.00
C GLN A 148 12.51 0.23 11.10
N ALA A 149 11.60 0.84 11.87
CA ALA A 149 11.52 2.29 12.04
C ALA A 149 12.53 2.86 13.05
N GLY A 150 13.10 2.01 13.92
CA GLY A 150 13.92 2.45 15.06
C GLY A 150 13.15 3.19 16.17
N THR A 151 11.82 3.24 16.06
CA THR A 151 10.91 3.93 16.99
C THR A 151 9.52 3.29 16.95
N PHE A 152 8.61 3.77 17.80
CA PHE A 152 7.20 3.38 17.78
C PHE A 152 6.32 4.61 17.54
N ALA A 153 5.29 4.50 16.68
CA ALA A 153 4.42 5.63 16.40
C ALA A 153 3.57 6.02 17.62
N PRO A 154 3.41 7.32 17.91
CA PRO A 154 2.57 7.80 19.01
C PRO A 154 1.08 7.52 18.80
N MET A 155 0.66 7.18 17.58
CA MET A 155 -0.72 6.79 17.27
C MET A 155 -0.73 5.60 16.32
N ILE A 156 -1.56 4.62 16.65
CA ILE A 156 -1.88 3.47 15.80
C ILE A 156 -3.35 3.54 15.44
N HIS A 157 -3.68 3.44 14.15
CA HIS A 157 -5.05 3.38 13.68
C HIS A 157 -5.36 2.01 13.07
N THR A 158 -6.46 1.38 13.49
CA THR A 158 -6.92 0.09 12.98
C THR A 158 -8.43 0.06 12.81
N ASP A 159 -8.93 -0.99 12.19
CA ASP A 159 -10.32 -1.34 12.29
C ASP A 159 -10.66 -1.95 13.67
N ARG A 160 -11.91 -2.39 13.84
CA ARG A 160 -12.40 -3.05 15.07
C ARG A 160 -12.27 -4.59 15.00
N GLY A 161 -11.32 -5.11 14.26
CA GLY A 161 -11.04 -6.54 14.23
C GLY A 161 -10.72 -7.09 15.62
N ALA A 162 -11.07 -8.37 15.85
CA ALA A 162 -10.91 -9.01 17.18
C ALA A 162 -9.46 -8.99 17.67
N ALA A 163 -8.49 -9.10 16.76
CA ALA A 163 -7.07 -9.01 17.09
C ALA A 163 -6.72 -7.65 17.71
N TYR A 164 -7.21 -6.57 17.12
CA TYR A 164 -6.90 -5.19 17.51
C TYR A 164 -7.69 -4.69 18.73
N THR A 165 -8.91 -5.23 18.95
CA THR A 165 -9.72 -4.87 20.12
C THR A 165 -9.40 -5.71 21.36
N SER A 166 -8.49 -6.66 21.25
CA SER A 166 -8.07 -7.52 22.36
C SER A 166 -7.35 -6.75 23.46
N LYS A 167 -7.45 -7.25 24.70
CA LYS A 167 -6.76 -6.67 25.85
C LYS A 167 -5.23 -6.70 25.66
N ASP A 168 -4.69 -7.78 25.09
CA ASP A 168 -3.26 -7.96 24.91
C ASP A 168 -2.68 -6.97 23.91
N PHE A 169 -3.39 -6.72 22.79
CA PHE A 169 -2.98 -5.71 21.83
C PHE A 169 -3.01 -4.30 22.43
N ASN A 170 -4.06 -3.94 23.17
CA ASN A 170 -4.17 -2.62 23.80
C ASN A 170 -3.11 -2.43 24.91
N ASN A 171 -2.82 -3.46 25.70
CA ASN A 171 -1.72 -3.43 26.67
C ASN A 171 -0.37 -3.22 25.97
N TYR A 172 -0.15 -3.89 24.84
CA TYR A 172 1.07 -3.71 24.05
C TYR A 172 1.22 -2.28 23.54
N LEU A 173 0.14 -1.65 23.01
CA LEU A 173 0.19 -0.25 22.57
C LEU A 173 0.49 0.69 23.75
N THR A 174 -0.17 0.48 24.90
CA THR A 174 0.05 1.28 26.12
C THR A 174 1.48 1.18 26.60
N SER A 175 2.08 -0.03 26.58
CA SER A 175 3.49 -0.22 26.97
C SER A 175 4.49 0.48 26.06
N ASN A 176 4.08 0.81 24.82
CA ASN A 176 4.86 1.59 23.85
C ASN A 176 4.47 3.07 23.82
N ASN A 177 3.70 3.57 24.80
CA ASN A 177 3.20 4.94 24.86
C ASN A 177 2.43 5.40 23.60
N SER A 178 1.73 4.47 22.93
CA SER A 178 0.98 4.73 21.72
C SER A 178 -0.51 4.80 21.99
N LYS A 179 -1.20 5.76 21.38
CA LYS A 179 -2.65 5.89 21.41
C LYS A 179 -3.28 4.99 20.37
N HIS A 180 -4.35 4.29 20.74
CA HIS A 180 -5.14 3.51 19.80
C HIS A 180 -6.27 4.36 19.24
N SER A 181 -6.34 4.47 17.93
CA SER A 181 -7.44 5.07 17.18
C SER A 181 -8.19 3.97 16.44
N LEU A 182 -9.48 3.86 16.64
CA LEU A 182 -10.34 2.84 16.01
C LEU A 182 -11.26 3.45 14.97
N SER A 183 -11.38 2.81 13.82
CA SER A 183 -12.39 3.18 12.82
C SER A 183 -13.80 3.13 13.42
N ALA A 184 -14.67 4.05 13.05
CA ALA A 184 -16.06 4.01 13.48
C ALA A 184 -16.78 2.77 12.90
N PRO A 185 -17.68 2.12 13.65
CA PRO A 185 -18.40 0.95 13.16
C PRO A 185 -19.14 1.23 11.87
N GLY A 186 -18.98 0.34 10.88
CA GLY A 186 -19.64 0.48 9.58
C GLY A 186 -19.14 1.61 8.70
N THR A 187 -18.00 2.23 9.03
CA THR A 187 -17.42 3.36 8.29
C THR A 187 -16.10 2.98 7.62
N PRO A 188 -16.11 2.26 6.48
CA PRO A 188 -14.89 1.87 5.77
C PRO A 188 -13.99 3.06 5.39
N ALA A 189 -14.59 4.24 5.20
CA ALA A 189 -13.84 5.46 4.87
C ALA A 189 -12.80 5.85 5.92
N ASP A 190 -12.95 5.41 7.18
CA ASP A 190 -12.01 5.70 8.24
C ASP A 190 -10.72 4.88 8.12
N ASN A 191 -10.78 3.72 7.45
CA ASN A 191 -9.62 2.85 7.16
C ASN A 191 -9.23 2.85 5.67
N ALA A 192 -9.66 3.87 4.92
CA ALA A 192 -9.57 3.91 3.47
C ALA A 192 -8.13 3.76 2.93
N VAL A 193 -7.12 4.17 3.67
CA VAL A 193 -5.72 4.10 3.20
C VAL A 193 -5.26 2.66 3.08
N ILE A 194 -5.48 1.85 4.10
CA ILE A 194 -5.02 0.46 4.08
C ILE A 194 -5.96 -0.42 3.24
N GLU A 195 -7.25 -0.10 3.17
CA GLU A 195 -8.18 -0.74 2.23
C GLU A 195 -7.75 -0.52 0.77
N HIS A 196 -7.27 0.68 0.45
CA HIS A 196 -6.71 0.99 -0.87
C HIS A 196 -5.43 0.20 -1.12
N TYR A 197 -4.54 0.10 -0.13
CA TYR A 197 -3.35 -0.73 -0.22
C TYR A 197 -3.69 -2.19 -0.52
N TRP A 198 -4.67 -2.79 0.18
CA TRP A 198 -5.14 -4.14 -0.12
C TRP A 198 -5.74 -4.27 -1.52
N GLY A 199 -6.46 -3.24 -1.95
CA GLY A 199 -6.97 -3.17 -3.31
C GLY A 199 -5.84 -3.28 -4.33
N ASP A 200 -4.81 -2.45 -4.19
CA ASP A 200 -3.65 -2.44 -5.08
C ASP A 200 -2.85 -3.73 -4.95
N PHE A 201 -2.57 -4.20 -3.73
CA PHE A 201 -1.84 -5.44 -3.50
C PHE A 201 -2.50 -6.65 -4.16
N LYS A 202 -3.82 -6.78 -4.04
CA LYS A 202 -4.56 -7.90 -4.63
C LYS A 202 -4.72 -7.75 -6.15
N TYR A 203 -5.03 -6.56 -6.67
CA TYR A 203 -5.39 -6.36 -8.08
C TYR A 203 -4.21 -5.92 -8.96
N ILE A 204 -3.15 -5.35 -8.40
CA ILE A 204 -1.95 -4.98 -9.16
C ILE A 204 -0.88 -6.06 -9.01
N TRP A 205 -0.73 -6.64 -7.80
CA TRP A 205 0.33 -7.61 -7.56
C TRP A 205 -0.15 -9.05 -7.68
N MET A 206 -1.04 -9.50 -6.78
CA MET A 206 -1.41 -10.92 -6.71
C MET A 206 -2.04 -11.47 -7.99
N VAL A 207 -2.91 -10.70 -8.65
CA VAL A 207 -3.62 -11.14 -9.88
C VAL A 207 -2.67 -11.30 -11.07
N HIS A 208 -1.57 -10.54 -11.12
CA HIS A 208 -0.60 -10.57 -12.21
C HIS A 208 0.52 -11.60 -12.02
N HIS A 209 0.45 -12.37 -10.94
CA HIS A 209 1.38 -13.47 -10.67
C HIS A 209 0.65 -14.81 -10.62
N SER A 210 1.37 -15.89 -10.92
CA SER A 210 0.83 -17.24 -10.78
C SER A 210 0.37 -17.50 -9.35
N HIS A 211 -0.74 -18.21 -9.20
CA HIS A 211 -1.25 -18.57 -7.87
C HIS A 211 -0.22 -19.45 -7.14
N PRO A 212 0.28 -19.06 -5.97
CA PRO A 212 1.29 -19.80 -5.24
C PRO A 212 0.74 -21.17 -4.80
N GLN A 213 1.51 -22.22 -5.01
CA GLN A 213 1.11 -23.57 -4.67
C GLN A 213 1.53 -23.97 -3.26
N THR A 214 2.56 -23.34 -2.72
CA THR A 214 3.12 -23.60 -1.39
C THR A 214 3.12 -22.33 -0.53
N LEU A 215 3.20 -22.51 0.79
CA LEU A 215 3.36 -21.39 1.71
C LEU A 215 4.69 -20.64 1.49
N ALA A 216 5.73 -21.33 1.05
CA ALA A 216 7.02 -20.72 0.73
C ALA A 216 6.89 -19.76 -0.47
N GLU A 217 6.29 -20.22 -1.57
CA GLU A 217 6.00 -19.39 -2.73
C GLU A 217 5.11 -18.19 -2.37
N LEU A 218 4.08 -18.39 -1.53
CA LEU A 218 3.25 -17.28 -1.07
C LEU A 218 4.06 -16.25 -0.28
N LYS A 219 4.94 -16.69 0.63
CA LYS A 219 5.81 -15.79 1.41
C LYS A 219 6.73 -14.98 0.52
N ASP A 220 7.34 -15.62 -0.49
CA ASP A 220 8.19 -14.93 -1.46
C ASP A 220 7.40 -13.93 -2.30
N LEU A 221 6.22 -14.30 -2.77
CA LEU A 221 5.34 -13.42 -3.54
C LEU A 221 4.91 -12.20 -2.71
N VAL A 222 4.57 -12.39 -1.43
CA VAL A 222 4.23 -11.29 -0.52
C VAL A 222 5.44 -10.38 -0.28
N LYS A 223 6.63 -10.95 -0.06
CA LYS A 223 7.86 -10.18 0.11
C LYS A 223 8.12 -9.28 -1.09
N GLN A 224 8.11 -9.84 -2.29
CA GLN A 224 8.31 -9.10 -3.54
C GLN A 224 7.24 -8.03 -3.75
N GLY A 225 5.97 -8.32 -3.39
CA GLY A 225 4.87 -7.37 -3.50
C GLY A 225 5.03 -6.18 -2.56
N VAL A 226 5.39 -6.41 -1.31
CA VAL A 226 5.67 -5.32 -0.37
C VAL A 226 6.85 -4.48 -0.84
N GLU A 227 7.92 -5.11 -1.34
CA GLU A 227 9.08 -4.43 -1.90
C GLU A 227 8.68 -3.59 -3.13
N TYR A 228 7.90 -4.15 -4.06
CA TYR A 228 7.38 -3.42 -5.23
C TYR A 228 6.63 -2.15 -4.84
N PHE A 229 5.71 -2.21 -3.87
CA PHE A 229 4.94 -1.04 -3.44
C PHE A 229 5.79 -0.01 -2.69
N ASN A 230 6.85 -0.43 -2.05
CA ASN A 230 7.76 0.48 -1.36
C ASN A 230 8.74 1.17 -2.33
N THR A 231 9.31 0.42 -3.31
CA THR A 231 10.50 0.85 -4.06
C THR A 231 10.27 1.05 -5.56
N VAL A 232 9.15 0.60 -6.11
CA VAL A 232 8.86 0.67 -7.56
C VAL A 232 7.62 1.50 -7.85
N GLU A 233 6.56 1.30 -7.08
CA GLU A 233 5.26 1.94 -7.32
C GLU A 233 5.30 3.44 -6.98
N ILE A 234 5.14 4.28 -7.99
CA ILE A 234 5.10 5.75 -7.81
C ILE A 234 3.67 6.26 -7.66
N SER A 235 3.50 7.38 -6.97
CA SER A 235 2.20 8.02 -6.77
C SER A 235 2.25 9.53 -6.94
N SER A 236 1.26 10.10 -7.62
CA SER A 236 1.11 11.56 -7.71
C SER A 236 0.89 12.24 -6.34
N LYS A 237 0.40 11.49 -5.35
CA LYS A 237 0.26 11.97 -3.97
C LYS A 237 1.59 12.05 -3.22
N ARG A 238 2.62 11.47 -3.78
CA ARG A 238 4.00 11.49 -3.31
C ARG A 238 4.92 12.17 -4.34
N ASN A 239 4.47 13.18 -5.02
CA ASN A 239 5.25 13.90 -6.05
C ASN A 239 5.85 12.97 -7.13
N ASN A 240 5.14 11.89 -7.48
CA ASN A 240 5.59 10.81 -8.36
C ASN A 240 6.82 10.04 -7.85
N LEU A 241 7.08 10.09 -6.55
CA LEU A 241 8.10 9.28 -5.88
C LEU A 241 7.56 7.91 -5.47
N THR A 242 8.46 6.97 -5.22
CA THR A 242 8.15 5.73 -4.52
C THR A 242 7.82 6.02 -3.05
N ALA A 243 7.29 5.04 -2.32
CA ALA A 243 7.01 5.24 -0.90
C ALA A 243 8.31 5.42 -0.09
N GLU A 244 9.37 4.70 -0.47
CA GLU A 244 10.68 4.78 0.16
C GLU A 244 11.36 6.13 -0.10
N ASP A 245 11.41 6.58 -1.36
CA ASP A 245 12.02 7.85 -1.71
C ASP A 245 11.34 9.03 -1.04
N PHE A 246 9.98 9.05 -1.07
CA PHE A 246 9.20 10.08 -0.41
C PHE A 246 9.45 10.13 1.10
N ARG A 247 9.62 8.95 1.73
CA ARG A 247 9.95 8.86 3.14
C ARG A 247 11.36 9.37 3.45
N ASN A 248 12.33 9.05 2.59
CA ASN A 248 13.74 9.44 2.75
C ASN A 248 13.99 10.94 2.52
N GLU A 249 13.14 11.61 1.72
CA GLU A 249 13.23 13.08 1.55
C GLU A 249 12.82 13.87 2.80
N ALA A 250 12.17 13.24 3.78
CA ALA A 250 11.70 13.87 5.01
C ALA A 250 12.69 13.78 6.17
N VAL A 251 13.84 13.13 5.98
CA VAL A 251 14.87 12.86 7.01
C VAL A 251 16.05 13.82 6.87
#